data_98f22b063f0743400d29aa9aaeb88a69
#
_entry.id   98f22b063f0743400d29aa9aaeb88a69
#
_cell.length_a   1.000
_cell.length_b   1.000
_cell.length_c   1.000
_cell.angle_alpha   90.00
_cell.angle_beta   90.00
_cell.angle_gamma   90.00
#
_symmetry.space_group_name_H-M   'P 1'
#
loop_
_entity.id
_entity.type
_entity.pdbx_description
1 polymer ?
#
loop_
_entity_poly.entity_id
_entity_poly.type
_entity_poly.pdbx_seq_one_letter_code
_entity_poly.pdbx_strand_id
1 'polypeptide(L)'
;MASFAANMLQLSVYHHADFVGIKGDTNERESLAYFISNMGSNKKECKNIYVPARHRDVLCSIFDKAKINVGCIADEMAELTEGKSVIELNIMPERQYVDLEVKSIGTDFFQVLRKLTNNVRQNGVITAELIVPTDMPFATGWDEELNRLGFFFCGIKPLKDGSWALAYTNLLYQSFDFGKMQFFSDDTRALCQYVKGEYEKTLL
;
A
#
# COMPACT_ATOMS: atom_id res chain seq x y z
N MET A 1 -0.78 5.95 24.47
CA MET A 1 -1.44 5.32 23.32
C MET A 1 -0.34 4.70 22.47
N ALA A 2 -0.43 3.42 22.17
CA ALA A 2 0.56 2.77 21.31
C ALA A 2 0.13 2.89 19.86
N SER A 3 1.04 3.31 18.99
CA SER A 3 0.83 3.39 17.55
C SER A 3 1.66 2.31 16.88
N PHE A 4 1.09 1.64 15.89
CA PHE A 4 1.73 0.54 15.18
C PHE A 4 1.84 0.86 13.70
N ALA A 5 2.98 0.48 13.10
CA ALA A 5 3.19 0.64 11.68
C ALA A 5 2.19 -0.21 10.89
N ALA A 6 1.45 0.42 10.01
CA ALA A 6 0.42 -0.23 9.20
C ALA A 6 0.70 -0.15 7.71
N ASN A 7 1.56 0.77 7.30
CA ASN A 7 1.95 0.96 5.92
C ASN A 7 3.41 1.45 5.87
N MET A 8 4.15 1.03 4.87
CA MET A 8 5.54 1.40 4.62
C MET A 8 5.73 1.85 3.18
N LEU A 9 6.80 2.60 2.95
CA LEU A 9 7.25 2.96 1.61
C LEU A 9 6.30 3.83 0.79
N GLN A 10 5.58 4.74 1.40
CA GLN A 10 5.11 5.87 0.63
C GLN A 10 6.33 6.76 0.32
N LEU A 11 6.95 6.48 -0.82
CA LEU A 11 8.06 7.28 -1.33
C LEU A 11 7.50 8.53 -2.01
N SER A 12 7.53 9.64 -1.33
CA SER A 12 7.30 10.94 -1.97
C SER A 12 8.59 11.75 -2.01
N VAL A 13 8.69 12.66 -2.96
CA VAL A 13 9.71 13.71 -2.94
C VAL A 13 9.32 14.71 -1.86
N TYR A 14 9.66 14.39 -0.63
CA TYR A 14 9.70 15.40 0.40
C TYR A 14 11.14 15.93 0.43
N HIS A 15 11.28 17.23 0.28
CA HIS A 15 12.53 17.86 0.66
C HIS A 15 12.64 17.71 2.18
N HIS A 16 13.72 17.12 2.65
CA HIS A 16 13.99 16.96 4.08
C HIS A 16 13.81 18.27 4.85
N ALA A 17 14.17 19.38 4.22
CA ALA A 17 13.99 20.73 4.71
C ALA A 17 12.52 21.11 5.02
N ASP A 18 11.57 20.65 4.24
CA ASP A 18 10.15 20.98 4.43
C ASP A 18 9.58 20.23 5.64
N PHE A 19 10.16 19.09 5.97
CA PHE A 19 9.69 18.24 7.05
C PHE A 19 10.23 18.64 8.44
N VAL A 20 11.47 19.15 8.49
CA VAL A 20 12.14 19.51 9.75
C VAL A 20 12.41 21.01 9.90
N GLY A 21 11.96 21.83 8.97
CA GLY A 21 12.16 23.28 9.01
C GLY A 21 13.63 23.71 8.83
N ILE A 22 14.48 22.82 8.33
CA ILE A 22 15.89 23.07 8.08
C ILE A 22 16.05 23.43 6.61
N LYS A 23 16.61 24.59 6.29
CA LYS A 23 16.97 24.97 4.94
C LYS A 23 18.14 24.11 4.45
N GLY A 24 17.85 23.10 3.66
CA GLY A 24 18.82 22.22 3.02
C GLY A 24 18.34 21.82 1.64
N ASP A 25 19.23 21.83 0.69
CA ASP A 25 18.98 21.53 -0.72
C ASP A 25 19.20 20.02 -0.95
N THR A 26 18.35 19.18 -0.35
CA THR A 26 18.42 17.74 -0.54
C THR A 26 17.25 17.28 -1.39
N ASN A 27 17.52 16.87 -2.62
CA ASN A 27 16.59 16.15 -3.48
C ASN A 27 16.45 14.66 -3.06
N GLU A 28 16.72 14.35 -1.81
CA GLU A 28 16.63 13.00 -1.30
C GLU A 28 15.16 12.64 -1.05
N ARG A 29 14.79 11.42 -1.43
CA ARG A 29 13.48 10.88 -1.20
C ARG A 29 13.46 10.15 0.12
N GLU A 30 12.45 10.42 0.92
CA GLU A 30 12.24 9.73 2.17
C GLU A 30 11.12 8.72 2.07
N SER A 31 11.31 7.60 2.72
CA SER A 31 10.25 6.62 2.95
C SER A 31 9.52 6.96 4.24
N LEU A 32 8.21 7.01 4.17
CA LEU A 32 7.36 7.22 5.34
C LEU A 32 6.74 5.90 5.79
N ALA A 33 6.70 5.70 7.11
CA ALA A 33 5.90 4.67 7.73
C ALA A 33 4.61 5.29 8.29
N TYR A 34 3.47 4.73 7.96
CA TYR A 34 2.20 5.13 8.54
C TYR A 34 1.87 4.28 9.74
N PHE A 35 1.40 4.94 10.79
CA PHE A 35 1.00 4.30 12.04
C PHE A 35 -0.50 4.41 12.23
N ILE A 36 -1.12 3.31 12.61
CA ILE A 36 -2.50 3.29 13.08
C ILE A 36 -2.52 3.14 14.59
N SER A 37 -3.49 3.77 15.24
CA SER A 37 -3.72 3.63 16.66
C SER A 37 -5.21 3.64 16.98
N ASN A 38 -5.61 2.88 17.99
CA ASN A 38 -6.95 2.96 18.52
C ASN A 38 -7.07 4.21 19.41
N MET A 39 -7.89 5.16 19.00
CA MET A 39 -8.08 6.45 19.72
C MET A 39 -9.02 6.36 20.91
N GLY A 40 -9.36 5.18 21.35
CA GLY A 40 -10.21 4.97 22.53
C GLY A 40 -11.68 4.81 22.22
N SER A 41 -12.38 4.16 23.10
CA SER A 41 -13.79 3.78 23.08
C SER A 41 -14.20 2.98 21.86
N ASN A 42 -14.02 1.68 21.88
CA ASN A 42 -14.99 1.09 21.01
C ASN A 42 -15.15 -0.40 21.17
N LYS A 43 -16.23 -0.70 21.78
CA LYS A 43 -17.10 -1.82 21.46
C LYS A 43 -17.78 -1.55 20.09
N LYS A 44 -17.00 -1.25 19.05
CA LYS A 44 -17.53 -1.27 17.69
C LYS A 44 -17.62 -2.72 17.26
N GLU A 45 -18.68 -3.02 16.53
CA GLU A 45 -18.85 -4.30 15.86
C GLU A 45 -17.55 -4.65 15.10
N CYS A 46 -17.17 -5.92 15.15
CA CYS A 46 -16.03 -6.41 14.38
C CYS A 46 -16.35 -6.19 12.89
N LYS A 47 -15.56 -5.39 12.23
CA LYS A 47 -15.69 -5.18 10.79
C LYS A 47 -14.78 -6.17 10.08
N ASN A 48 -15.38 -7.04 9.29
CA ASN A 48 -14.60 -7.95 8.47
C ASN A 48 -14.10 -7.26 7.21
N ILE A 49 -12.88 -7.58 6.83
CA ILE A 49 -12.25 -7.15 5.58
C ILE A 49 -11.71 -8.37 4.84
N TYR A 50 -11.74 -8.33 3.51
CA TYR A 50 -11.09 -9.35 2.69
C TYR A 50 -9.63 -8.98 2.47
N VAL A 51 -8.77 -9.98 2.49
CA VAL A 51 -7.33 -9.81 2.30
C VAL A 51 -6.77 -10.99 1.51
N PRO A 52 -5.75 -10.81 0.65
CA PRO A 52 -5.07 -11.94 0.05
C PRO A 52 -4.50 -12.87 1.12
N ALA A 53 -4.61 -14.18 0.91
CA ALA A 53 -4.22 -15.20 1.89
C ALA A 53 -2.77 -15.01 2.38
N ARG A 54 -1.88 -14.63 1.48
CA ARG A 54 -0.47 -14.33 1.76
C ARG A 54 -0.26 -13.27 2.83
N HIS A 55 -1.09 -12.23 2.86
CA HIS A 55 -0.92 -11.05 3.74
C HIS A 55 -1.75 -11.14 5.03
N ARG A 56 -2.58 -12.17 5.18
CA ARG A 56 -3.52 -12.29 6.29
C ARG A 56 -2.84 -12.17 7.64
N ASP A 57 -1.77 -12.94 7.88
CA ASP A 57 -1.15 -13.01 9.21
C ASP A 57 -0.48 -11.70 9.61
N VAL A 58 0.20 -11.02 8.68
CA VAL A 58 0.80 -9.71 8.95
C VAL A 58 -0.27 -8.66 9.23
N LEU A 59 -1.38 -8.67 8.49
CA LEU A 59 -2.48 -7.73 8.68
C LEU A 59 -3.22 -7.98 10.00
N CYS A 60 -3.53 -9.24 10.33
CA CYS A 60 -4.10 -9.59 11.63
C CYS A 60 -3.20 -9.11 12.76
N SER A 61 -1.89 -9.35 12.67
CA SER A 61 -0.92 -8.89 13.69
C SER A 61 -0.94 -7.36 13.86
N ILE A 62 -1.06 -6.59 12.77
CA ILE A 62 -1.16 -5.13 12.82
C ILE A 62 -2.41 -4.69 13.59
N PHE A 63 -3.58 -5.24 13.26
CA PHE A 63 -4.84 -4.89 13.92
C PHE A 63 -4.89 -5.31 15.38
N ASP A 64 -4.39 -6.50 15.69
CA ASP A 64 -4.32 -7.01 17.07
C ASP A 64 -3.43 -6.12 17.95
N LYS A 65 -2.25 -5.76 17.48
CA LYS A 65 -1.33 -4.86 18.19
C LYS A 65 -1.91 -3.46 18.34
N ALA A 66 -2.59 -2.95 17.34
CA ALA A 66 -3.28 -1.66 17.38
C ALA A 66 -4.56 -1.70 18.22
N LYS A 67 -5.01 -2.89 18.66
CA LYS A 67 -6.28 -3.13 19.36
C LYS A 67 -7.48 -2.61 18.58
N ILE A 68 -7.46 -2.77 17.28
CA ILE A 68 -8.55 -2.43 16.37
C ILE A 68 -9.30 -3.72 16.05
N ASN A 69 -10.61 -3.75 16.31
CA ASN A 69 -11.43 -4.93 16.12
C ASN A 69 -11.80 -5.11 14.63
N VAL A 70 -10.91 -5.76 13.88
CA VAL A 70 -11.08 -6.07 12.46
C VAL A 70 -10.77 -7.54 12.23
N GLY A 71 -11.70 -8.26 11.59
CA GLY A 71 -11.48 -9.64 11.14
C GLY A 71 -10.90 -9.68 9.74
N CYS A 72 -9.76 -10.35 9.56
CA CYS A 72 -9.16 -10.56 8.24
C CYS A 72 -9.64 -11.89 7.65
N ILE A 73 -10.38 -11.82 6.55
CA ILE A 73 -10.90 -12.97 5.81
C ILE A 73 -10.03 -13.20 4.59
N ALA A 74 -9.36 -14.35 4.54
CA ALA A 74 -8.59 -14.79 3.38
C ALA A 74 -9.44 -15.73 2.52
N ASP A 75 -10.48 -15.15 1.91
CA ASP A 75 -11.36 -15.86 0.99
C ASP A 75 -11.00 -15.44 -0.45
N GLU A 76 -10.72 -16.41 -1.30
CA GLU A 76 -10.25 -16.16 -2.66
C GLU A 76 -11.32 -16.54 -3.67
N MET A 77 -11.52 -15.69 -4.66
CA MET A 77 -12.33 -15.99 -5.84
C MET A 77 -11.50 -16.70 -6.89
N ALA A 78 -12.06 -17.70 -7.55
CA ALA A 78 -11.38 -18.38 -8.66
C ALA A 78 -11.05 -17.40 -9.80
N GLU A 79 -11.96 -16.49 -10.11
CA GLU A 79 -11.83 -15.48 -11.17
C GLU A 79 -12.42 -14.14 -10.72
N LEU A 80 -11.98 -13.06 -11.35
CA LEU A 80 -12.58 -11.74 -11.18
C LEU A 80 -14.02 -11.73 -11.73
N THR A 81 -14.89 -10.99 -11.07
CA THR A 81 -16.28 -10.85 -11.48
C THR A 81 -16.41 -10.13 -12.83
N GLU A 82 -17.50 -10.37 -13.53
CA GLU A 82 -17.82 -9.63 -14.76
C GLU A 82 -17.94 -8.12 -14.46
N GLY A 83 -17.54 -7.31 -15.43
CA GLY A 83 -17.65 -5.86 -15.32
C GLY A 83 -16.41 -5.14 -15.84
N LYS A 84 -16.46 -3.83 -15.70
CA LYS A 84 -15.33 -2.94 -16.04
C LYS A 84 -14.69 -2.42 -14.76
N SER A 85 -13.38 -2.37 -14.80
CA SER A 85 -12.61 -1.76 -13.71
C SER A 85 -12.61 -0.25 -13.82
N VAL A 86 -12.69 0.41 -12.67
CA VAL A 86 -12.55 1.85 -12.56
C VAL A 86 -11.42 2.15 -11.57
N ILE A 87 -10.40 2.85 -12.04
CA ILE A 87 -9.26 3.30 -11.24
C ILE A 87 -9.17 4.82 -11.43
N GLU A 88 -9.29 5.56 -10.34
CA GLU A 88 -9.11 7.01 -10.33
C GLU A 88 -7.64 7.36 -10.10
N LEU A 89 -7.16 8.38 -10.81
CA LEU A 89 -5.79 8.86 -10.70
C LEU A 89 -5.77 10.19 -9.97
N ASN A 90 -4.96 10.26 -8.91
CA ASN A 90 -4.61 11.52 -8.25
C ASN A 90 -3.10 11.75 -8.44
N ILE A 91 -2.75 12.57 -9.44
CA ILE A 91 -1.37 12.84 -9.80
C ILE A 91 -0.86 14.04 -9.00
N MET A 92 0.31 13.89 -8.38
CA MET A 92 1.05 14.93 -7.68
C MET A 92 2.37 15.21 -8.44
N PRO A 93 2.35 16.11 -9.44
CA PRO A 93 3.48 16.30 -10.33
C PRO A 93 4.74 16.78 -9.60
N GLU A 94 4.58 17.64 -8.60
CA GLU A 94 5.67 18.18 -7.76
C GLU A 94 6.38 17.08 -6.97
N ARG A 95 5.70 15.96 -6.72
CA ARG A 95 6.24 14.78 -6.03
C ARG A 95 6.63 13.66 -6.98
N GLN A 96 6.33 13.81 -8.27
CA GLN A 96 6.47 12.76 -9.28
C GLN A 96 5.76 11.45 -8.86
N TYR A 97 4.60 11.57 -8.24
CA TYR A 97 3.87 10.52 -7.55
C TYR A 97 2.41 10.47 -8.02
N VAL A 98 1.81 9.29 -8.01
CA VAL A 98 0.39 9.09 -8.31
C VAL A 98 -0.25 8.10 -7.34
N ASP A 99 -1.45 8.45 -6.83
CA ASP A 99 -2.37 7.49 -6.25
C ASP A 99 -3.26 6.91 -7.36
N LEU A 100 -3.36 5.59 -7.40
CA LEU A 100 -4.27 4.82 -8.24
C LEU A 100 -5.35 4.23 -7.33
N GLU A 101 -6.45 4.97 -7.14
CA GLU A 101 -7.56 4.54 -6.28
C GLU A 101 -8.50 3.61 -7.04
N VAL A 102 -8.59 2.36 -6.64
CA VAL A 102 -9.51 1.38 -7.21
C VAL A 102 -10.91 1.63 -6.70
N LYS A 103 -11.87 1.87 -7.62
CA LYS A 103 -13.31 2.06 -7.32
C LYS A 103 -14.13 0.83 -7.66
N SER A 104 -13.73 0.09 -8.68
CA SER A 104 -14.31 -1.22 -9.02
C SER A 104 -13.29 -2.12 -9.68
N ILE A 105 -13.43 -3.42 -9.45
CA ILE A 105 -12.58 -4.47 -10.01
C ILE A 105 -13.43 -5.33 -10.93
N GLY A 106 -13.08 -5.39 -12.20
CA GLY A 106 -13.68 -6.26 -13.21
C GLY A 106 -12.65 -7.18 -13.86
N THR A 107 -13.07 -7.98 -14.81
CA THR A 107 -12.20 -8.93 -15.52
C THR A 107 -11.05 -8.27 -16.27
N ASP A 108 -11.16 -6.99 -16.59
CA ASP A 108 -10.15 -6.20 -17.29
C ASP A 108 -9.13 -5.50 -16.35
N PHE A 109 -9.20 -5.74 -15.03
CA PHE A 109 -8.45 -5.00 -14.02
C PHE A 109 -6.95 -4.91 -14.33
N PHE A 110 -6.29 -6.04 -14.47
CA PHE A 110 -4.83 -6.05 -14.71
C PHE A 110 -4.45 -5.43 -16.06
N GLN A 111 -5.33 -5.51 -17.07
CA GLN A 111 -5.10 -4.86 -18.36
C GLN A 111 -5.20 -3.34 -18.23
N VAL A 112 -6.21 -2.84 -17.50
CA VAL A 112 -6.41 -1.41 -17.23
C VAL A 112 -5.24 -0.88 -16.41
N LEU A 113 -4.87 -1.57 -15.32
CA LEU A 113 -3.75 -1.19 -14.47
C LEU A 113 -2.44 -1.10 -15.24
N ARG A 114 -2.16 -2.09 -16.11
CA ARG A 114 -0.95 -2.07 -16.97
C ARG A 114 -0.92 -0.84 -17.89
N LYS A 115 -2.04 -0.50 -18.51
CA LYS A 115 -2.14 0.68 -19.39
C LYS A 115 -1.91 1.97 -18.62
N LEU A 116 -2.52 2.10 -17.43
CA LEU A 116 -2.36 3.27 -16.57
C LEU A 116 -0.91 3.41 -16.09
N THR A 117 -0.30 2.33 -15.61
CA THR A 117 1.09 2.32 -15.14
C THR A 117 2.05 2.76 -16.26
N ASN A 118 1.86 2.26 -17.48
CA ASN A 118 2.68 2.68 -18.60
C ASN A 118 2.49 4.16 -18.95
N ASN A 119 1.25 4.65 -18.89
CA ASN A 119 0.94 6.05 -19.16
C ASN A 119 1.60 6.98 -18.13
N VAL A 120 1.39 6.74 -16.83
CA VAL A 120 1.97 7.60 -15.79
C VAL A 120 3.48 7.58 -15.82
N ARG A 121 4.07 6.43 -16.13
CA ARG A 121 5.52 6.27 -16.33
C ARG A 121 6.05 7.13 -17.46
N GLN A 122 5.36 7.19 -18.61
CA GLN A 122 5.75 8.04 -19.74
C GLN A 122 5.60 9.53 -19.44
N ASN A 123 4.76 9.90 -18.48
CA ASN A 123 4.54 11.28 -18.04
C ASN A 123 5.41 11.70 -16.83
N GLY A 124 6.51 11.01 -16.58
CA GLY A 124 7.50 11.40 -15.58
C GLY A 124 7.15 11.06 -14.14
N VAL A 125 6.09 10.28 -13.92
CA VAL A 125 5.82 9.72 -12.59
C VAL A 125 6.86 8.64 -12.31
N ILE A 126 7.38 8.61 -11.09
CA ILE A 126 8.42 7.68 -10.68
C ILE A 126 8.03 6.80 -9.49
N THR A 127 6.87 7.09 -8.88
CA THR A 127 6.26 6.22 -7.88
C THR A 127 4.75 6.20 -8.05
N ALA A 128 4.15 5.02 -8.05
CA ALA A 128 2.71 4.84 -8.04
C ALA A 128 2.28 4.02 -6.82
N GLU A 129 1.27 4.49 -6.09
CA GLU A 129 0.59 3.72 -5.05
C GLU A 129 -0.76 3.25 -5.56
N LEU A 130 -0.99 1.95 -5.53
CA LEU A 130 -2.29 1.35 -5.83
C LEU A 130 -3.03 1.13 -4.52
N ILE A 131 -4.23 1.69 -4.42
CA ILE A 131 -5.09 1.68 -3.24
C ILE A 131 -6.28 0.79 -3.55
N VAL A 132 -6.34 -0.39 -2.93
CA VAL A 132 -7.35 -1.43 -3.22
C VAL A 132 -8.29 -1.60 -2.03
N PRO A 133 -9.59 -1.32 -2.17
CA PRO A 133 -10.58 -1.55 -1.13
C PRO A 133 -10.62 -3.03 -0.70
N THR A 134 -11.04 -3.25 0.55
CA THR A 134 -11.07 -4.58 1.17
C THR A 134 -12.49 -5.09 1.40
N ASP A 135 -13.44 -4.65 0.59
CA ASP A 135 -14.87 -4.95 0.71
C ASP A 135 -15.33 -6.19 -0.08
N MET A 136 -14.43 -6.80 -0.85
CA MET A 136 -14.69 -8.00 -1.64
C MET A 136 -13.50 -8.96 -1.63
N PRO A 137 -13.71 -10.27 -1.84
CA PRO A 137 -12.63 -11.25 -1.96
C PRO A 137 -11.68 -10.93 -3.12
N PHE A 138 -10.43 -11.33 -2.96
CA PHE A 138 -9.40 -11.18 -4.00
C PHE A 138 -9.36 -12.42 -4.89
N ALA A 139 -9.01 -12.22 -6.15
CA ALA A 139 -8.82 -13.33 -7.08
C ALA A 139 -7.59 -14.16 -6.71
N THR A 140 -7.65 -15.46 -6.93
CA THR A 140 -6.48 -16.33 -6.83
C THR A 140 -5.35 -15.82 -7.72
N GLY A 141 -4.13 -15.77 -7.19
CA GLY A 141 -2.97 -15.23 -7.92
C GLY A 141 -2.92 -13.70 -8.01
N TRP A 142 -3.73 -12.99 -7.20
CA TRP A 142 -3.79 -11.53 -7.18
C TRP A 142 -2.42 -10.87 -7.02
N ASP A 143 -1.66 -11.29 -6.02
CA ASP A 143 -0.35 -10.71 -5.72
C ASP A 143 0.69 -11.04 -6.81
N GLU A 144 0.61 -12.23 -7.38
CA GLU A 144 1.49 -12.64 -8.47
C GLU A 144 1.30 -11.76 -9.72
N GLU A 145 0.05 -11.46 -10.07
CA GLU A 145 -0.24 -10.55 -11.19
C GLU A 145 0.20 -9.12 -10.89
N LEU A 146 -0.01 -8.63 -9.67
CA LEU A 146 0.50 -7.32 -9.25
C LEU A 146 2.02 -7.26 -9.28
N ASN A 147 2.71 -8.29 -8.78
CA ASN A 147 4.17 -8.36 -8.81
C ASN A 147 4.71 -8.32 -10.25
N ARG A 148 4.07 -9.02 -11.19
CA ARG A 148 4.44 -8.95 -12.63
C ARG A 148 4.27 -7.55 -13.23
N LEU A 149 3.41 -6.73 -12.65
CA LEU A 149 3.24 -5.33 -13.03
C LEU A 149 4.17 -4.38 -12.25
N GLY A 150 5.00 -4.92 -11.35
CA GLY A 150 5.95 -4.18 -10.52
C GLY A 150 5.33 -3.60 -9.24
N PHE A 151 4.10 -3.96 -8.90
CA PHE A 151 3.48 -3.56 -7.64
C PHE A 151 3.77 -4.59 -6.55
N PHE A 152 4.17 -4.12 -5.38
CA PHE A 152 4.38 -4.96 -4.20
C PHE A 152 3.59 -4.43 -3.01
N PHE A 153 3.16 -5.34 -2.16
CA PHE A 153 2.39 -5.02 -0.97
C PHE A 153 3.21 -4.19 0.03
N CYS A 154 2.62 -3.11 0.53
CA CYS A 154 3.24 -2.20 1.48
C CYS A 154 2.51 -2.10 2.82
N GLY A 155 1.26 -2.56 2.90
CA GLY A 155 0.48 -2.50 4.13
C GLY A 155 -0.99 -2.15 3.89
N ILE A 156 -1.59 -1.59 4.92
CA ILE A 156 -3.01 -1.22 4.94
C ILE A 156 -3.18 0.21 5.40
N LYS A 157 -4.20 0.89 4.91
CA LYS A 157 -4.54 2.25 5.31
C LYS A 157 -6.05 2.44 5.46
N PRO A 158 -6.50 3.33 6.38
CA PRO A 158 -7.90 3.68 6.50
C PRO A 158 -8.29 4.62 5.35
N LEU A 159 -9.51 4.46 4.84
CA LEU A 159 -10.14 5.39 3.93
C LEU A 159 -11.00 6.43 4.68
N LYS A 160 -11.39 7.50 3.98
CA LYS A 160 -12.15 8.62 4.57
C LYS A 160 -13.51 8.21 5.14
N ASP A 161 -14.12 7.20 4.56
CA ASP A 161 -15.41 6.63 4.99
C ASP A 161 -15.28 5.65 6.17
N GLY A 162 -14.06 5.43 6.66
CA GLY A 162 -13.75 4.49 7.74
C GLY A 162 -13.64 3.04 7.29
N SER A 163 -13.66 2.76 5.99
CA SER A 163 -13.28 1.47 5.43
C SER A 163 -11.75 1.35 5.37
N TRP A 164 -11.28 0.16 4.93
CA TRP A 164 -9.85 -0.14 4.81
C TRP A 164 -9.48 -0.40 3.36
N ALA A 165 -8.23 -0.10 3.01
CA ALA A 165 -7.67 -0.44 1.72
C ALA A 165 -6.26 -0.99 1.86
N LEU A 166 -5.91 -1.98 1.05
CA LEU A 166 -4.53 -2.43 0.88
C LEU A 166 -3.76 -1.40 0.06
N ALA A 167 -2.51 -1.19 0.42
CA ALA A 167 -1.58 -0.34 -0.31
C ALA A 167 -0.50 -1.19 -0.98
N TYR A 168 -0.34 -0.98 -2.28
CA TYR A 168 0.73 -1.57 -3.09
C TYR A 168 1.52 -0.44 -3.74
N THR A 169 2.83 -0.55 -3.76
CA THR A 169 3.71 0.44 -4.37
C THR A 169 4.39 -0.11 -5.60
N ASN A 170 4.54 0.74 -6.62
CA ASN A 170 5.41 0.49 -7.78
C ASN A 170 6.44 1.62 -7.86
N LEU A 171 7.71 1.27 -7.79
CA LEU A 171 8.82 2.22 -7.81
C LEU A 171 9.21 2.68 -9.22
N LEU A 172 8.57 2.13 -10.25
CA LEU A 172 8.75 2.45 -11.67
C LEU A 172 10.23 2.43 -12.11
N TYR A 173 10.95 3.54 -11.94
CA TYR A 173 12.35 3.67 -12.35
C TYR A 173 13.33 3.72 -11.17
N GLN A 174 12.83 3.56 -9.95
CA GLN A 174 13.67 3.72 -8.77
C GLN A 174 14.10 2.38 -8.21
N SER A 175 15.29 2.36 -7.64
CA SER A 175 15.71 1.35 -6.68
C SER A 175 15.64 1.95 -5.28
N PHE A 176 15.31 1.13 -4.29
CA PHE A 176 15.24 1.54 -2.90
C PHE A 176 16.24 0.74 -2.05
N ASP A 177 17.05 1.45 -1.27
CA ASP A 177 18.00 0.85 -0.35
C ASP A 177 17.39 0.71 1.06
N PHE A 178 16.82 -0.45 1.32
CA PHE A 178 16.24 -0.79 2.63
C PHE A 178 17.27 -0.76 3.77
N GLY A 179 18.57 -0.84 3.46
CA GLY A 179 19.64 -0.78 4.45
C GLY A 179 19.82 0.59 5.08
N LYS A 180 19.34 1.66 4.42
CA LYS A 180 19.40 3.02 4.93
C LYS A 180 18.26 3.39 5.87
N MET A 181 17.24 2.52 6.00
CA MET A 181 16.08 2.81 6.84
C MET A 181 16.43 2.77 8.34
N GLN A 182 15.98 3.78 9.05
CA GLN A 182 16.04 3.83 10.51
C GLN A 182 14.67 3.48 11.10
N PHE A 183 14.65 2.67 12.16
CA PHE A 183 13.42 2.16 12.73
C PHE A 183 13.22 2.66 14.15
N PHE A 184 12.02 3.12 14.41
CA PHE A 184 11.60 3.54 15.76
C PHE A 184 11.33 2.35 16.69
N SER A 185 10.88 1.22 16.13
CA SER A 185 10.53 0.02 16.91
C SER A 185 10.82 -1.26 16.14
N ASP A 186 10.88 -2.38 16.86
CA ASP A 186 11.05 -3.70 16.26
C ASP A 186 9.85 -4.09 15.38
N ASP A 187 8.62 -3.65 15.73
CA ASP A 187 7.44 -3.87 14.89
C ASP A 187 7.57 -3.17 13.53
N THR A 188 8.08 -1.92 13.54
CA THR A 188 8.35 -1.18 12.29
C THR A 188 9.42 -1.89 11.46
N ARG A 189 10.46 -2.38 12.11
CA ARG A 189 11.51 -3.18 11.47
C ARG A 189 10.96 -4.46 10.86
N ALA A 190 10.10 -5.19 11.59
CA ALA A 190 9.49 -6.43 11.12
C ALA A 190 8.60 -6.19 9.89
N LEU A 191 7.77 -5.14 9.91
CA LEU A 191 6.95 -4.77 8.75
C LEU A 191 7.84 -4.38 7.56
N CYS A 192 8.92 -3.62 7.78
CA CYS A 192 9.85 -3.27 6.71
C CYS A 192 10.52 -4.49 6.09
N GLN A 193 10.93 -5.48 6.89
CA GLN A 193 11.50 -6.73 6.38
C GLN A 193 10.48 -7.51 5.54
N TYR A 194 9.24 -7.53 5.97
CA TYR A 194 8.15 -8.12 5.20
C TYR A 194 7.97 -7.44 3.84
N VAL A 195 7.85 -6.11 3.85
CA VAL A 195 7.69 -5.29 2.63
C VAL A 195 8.90 -5.43 1.69
N LYS A 196 10.13 -5.51 2.25
CA LYS A 196 11.33 -5.79 1.47
C LYS A 196 11.22 -7.13 0.73
N GLY A 197 10.76 -8.18 1.42
CA GLY A 197 10.54 -9.49 0.79
C GLY A 197 9.48 -9.45 -0.33
N GLU A 198 8.45 -8.62 -0.19
CA GLU A 198 7.46 -8.41 -1.26
C GLU A 198 8.04 -7.62 -2.44
N TYR A 199 8.86 -6.60 -2.18
CA TYR A 199 9.57 -5.85 -3.23
C TYR A 199 10.51 -6.75 -4.04
N GLU A 200 11.29 -7.61 -3.38
CA GLU A 200 12.24 -8.51 -4.04
C GLU A 200 11.55 -9.46 -5.03
N LYS A 201 10.27 -9.80 -4.83
CA LYS A 201 9.48 -10.61 -5.76
C LYS A 201 9.16 -9.88 -7.07
N THR A 202 9.14 -8.57 -7.08
CA THR A 202 8.91 -7.78 -8.31
C THR A 202 10.15 -7.68 -9.19
N LEU A 203 11.31 -8.13 -8.70
CA LEU A 203 12.58 -8.10 -9.41
C LEU A 203 12.88 -9.42 -10.13
N LEU A 204 12.07 -10.47 -9.92
CA LEU A 204 12.19 -11.79 -10.53
C LEU A 204 11.41 -11.87 -11.84
#